data_d38b51302cbebd6cb2a0125b02b9867e
#
_entry.id   d38b51302cbebd6cb2a0125b02b9867e
#
_cell.length_a   1.000
_cell.length_b   1.000
_cell.length_c   1.000
_cell.angle_alpha   90.00
_cell.angle_beta   90.00
_cell.angle_gamma   90.00
#
_symmetry.space_group_name_H-M   'P 1'
#
loop_
_entity.id
_entity.type
_entity.pdbx_description
1 polymer ?
#
loop_
_entity_poly.entity_id
_entity_poly.type
_entity_poly.pdbx_seq_one_letter_code
_entity_poly.pdbx_strand_id
1 'polypeptide(L)'
;MKLIKILIAVLMVFGLAQASAKEPKAPKAIVVYAVGVATSFNDSVAYFTEMQVLNDATLDRDRYLHRRSGYSFQLRDYLLGQGKENFTCLVLFNAKKAKLEKELDKVKARFAKDNISLIEIKEADFKFTKPEEL
;
A
#
# COMPACT_ATOMS: atom_id res chain seq x y z
N MET A 1 27.23 -43.31 -26.07
CA MET A 1 26.82 -43.52 -24.78
C MET A 1 26.95 -42.35 -23.95
N LYS A 2 28.09 -41.79 -23.85
CA LYS A 2 28.26 -40.66 -22.99
C LYS A 2 27.45 -39.45 -23.42
N LEU A 3 27.26 -39.32 -24.70
CA LEU A 3 26.48 -38.19 -25.19
C LEU A 3 25.05 -38.26 -24.72
N ILE A 4 24.56 -39.43 -24.64
CA ILE A 4 23.18 -39.61 -24.22
C ILE A 4 23.00 -39.18 -22.77
N LYS A 5 23.97 -39.50 -21.96
CA LYS A 5 23.90 -39.13 -20.55
C LYS A 5 23.94 -37.64 -20.37
N ILE A 6 24.78 -37.01 -21.15
CA ILE A 6 24.87 -35.56 -21.09
C ILE A 6 23.57 -34.92 -21.49
N LEU A 7 22.97 -35.50 -22.49
CA LEU A 7 21.71 -34.97 -22.98
C LEU A 7 20.64 -35.04 -21.91
N ILE A 8 20.57 -36.13 -21.22
CA ILE A 8 19.61 -36.30 -20.18
C ILE A 8 19.83 -35.31 -19.07
N ALA A 9 21.06 -35.08 -18.73
CA ALA A 9 21.33 -34.12 -17.67
C ALA A 9 20.87 -32.72 -18.05
N VAL A 10 21.11 -32.37 -19.28
CA VAL A 10 20.68 -31.06 -19.74
C VAL A 10 19.17 -30.90 -19.67
N LEU A 11 18.47 -31.92 -20.05
CA LEU A 11 17.02 -31.88 -20.00
C LEU A 11 16.51 -31.73 -18.59
N MET A 12 17.16 -32.39 -17.67
CA MET A 12 16.71 -32.28 -16.30
C MET A 12 16.89 -30.87 -15.76
N VAL A 13 18.01 -30.28 -16.06
CA VAL A 13 18.27 -28.94 -15.61
C VAL A 13 17.25 -27.98 -16.20
N PHE A 14 16.95 -28.16 -17.45
CA PHE A 14 16.01 -27.32 -18.10
C PHE A 14 14.64 -27.48 -17.49
N GLY A 15 14.24 -28.68 -17.16
CA GLY A 15 12.96 -28.90 -16.54
C GLY A 15 12.86 -28.25 -15.18
N LEU A 16 13.91 -28.29 -14.42
CA LEU A 16 13.88 -27.65 -13.12
C LEU A 16 13.74 -26.16 -13.23
N ALA A 17 14.45 -25.57 -14.17
CA ALA A 17 14.36 -24.15 -14.35
C ALA A 17 12.95 -23.72 -14.70
N GLN A 18 12.30 -24.49 -15.52
CA GLN A 18 10.94 -24.15 -15.90
C GLN A 18 10.00 -24.31 -14.75
N ALA A 19 10.17 -25.31 -13.98
CA ALA A 19 9.32 -25.53 -12.83
C ALA A 19 9.43 -24.38 -11.87
N SER A 20 10.63 -23.90 -11.65
CA SER A 20 10.80 -22.78 -10.79
C SER A 20 10.13 -21.55 -11.33
N ALA A 21 10.23 -21.34 -12.60
CA ALA A 21 9.67 -20.17 -13.19
C ALA A 21 8.16 -20.13 -13.10
N LYS A 22 7.55 -21.25 -12.89
CA LYS A 22 6.14 -21.27 -12.86
C LYS A 22 5.50 -21.28 -11.53
N GLU A 23 6.20 -20.97 -10.55
CA GLU A 23 5.66 -21.02 -9.33
C GLU A 23 5.31 -19.79 -8.75
N PRO A 24 4.56 -18.97 -9.04
CA PRO A 24 4.29 -17.71 -8.48
C PRO A 24 3.03 -17.72 -7.80
N LYS A 25 2.78 -18.39 -6.87
CA LYS A 25 1.50 -18.41 -6.37
C LYS A 25 1.23 -17.41 -5.36
N ALA A 26 2.04 -17.26 -4.38
CA ALA A 26 1.79 -16.32 -3.30
C ALA A 26 2.13 -14.93 -3.78
N PRO A 27 1.35 -13.92 -3.43
CA PRO A 27 1.70 -12.54 -3.78
C PRO A 27 3.00 -12.20 -3.09
N LYS A 28 3.90 -11.60 -3.79
CA LYS A 28 5.17 -11.20 -3.23
C LYS A 28 5.02 -9.87 -2.53
N ALA A 29 5.74 -9.72 -1.44
CA ALA A 29 5.79 -8.42 -0.79
C ALA A 29 6.49 -7.46 -1.74
N ILE A 30 5.93 -6.29 -1.91
CA ILE A 30 6.49 -5.28 -2.78
C ILE A 30 6.49 -3.96 -2.05
N VAL A 31 7.19 -2.99 -2.59
CA VAL A 31 7.18 -1.66 -2.01
C VAL A 31 5.96 -0.93 -2.52
N VAL A 32 5.14 -0.44 -1.62
CA VAL A 32 3.96 0.34 -1.95
C VAL A 32 4.06 1.65 -1.20
N TYR A 33 3.72 2.75 -1.88
CA TYR A 33 3.68 4.05 -1.24
C TYR A 33 2.25 4.32 -0.82
N ALA A 34 2.07 4.90 0.34
CA ALA A 34 0.74 5.12 0.89
C ALA A 34 0.61 6.46 1.60
N VAL A 35 -0.57 7.04 1.51
CA VAL A 35 -0.91 8.26 2.23
C VAL A 35 -2.29 8.04 2.83
N GLY A 36 -2.42 8.25 4.12
CA GLY A 36 -3.72 8.18 4.77
C GLY A 36 -4.41 9.53 4.68
N VAL A 37 -5.71 9.51 4.46
CA VAL A 37 -6.52 10.72 4.36
C VAL A 37 -7.71 10.57 5.27
N ALA A 38 -7.97 11.56 6.08
CA ALA A 38 -9.12 11.54 6.98
C ALA A 38 -9.93 12.82 6.81
N THR A 39 -11.22 12.67 6.61
CA THR A 39 -12.12 13.80 6.42
C THR A 39 -13.34 13.66 7.32
N SER A 40 -14.02 14.76 7.58
CA SER A 40 -15.22 14.75 8.38
C SER A 40 -16.25 15.69 7.76
N PHE A 41 -17.51 15.31 7.85
CA PHE A 41 -18.57 16.17 7.37
C PHE A 41 -18.80 17.35 8.31
N ASN A 42 -18.34 17.23 9.53
CA ASN A 42 -18.59 18.26 10.54
C ASN A 42 -17.51 19.31 10.64
N ASP A 43 -16.35 19.04 10.06
CA ASP A 43 -15.22 19.94 10.18
C ASP A 43 -14.68 20.33 8.82
N SER A 44 -14.13 21.50 8.73
CA SER A 44 -13.52 21.97 7.49
C SER A 44 -12.03 21.65 7.48
N VAL A 45 -11.68 20.47 8.00
CA VAL A 45 -10.30 20.07 8.12
C VAL A 45 -10.13 18.65 7.58
N ALA A 46 -9.07 18.42 6.86
CA ALA A 46 -8.71 17.08 6.42
C ALA A 46 -7.28 16.81 6.88
N TYR A 47 -7.05 15.59 7.38
CA TYR A 47 -5.73 15.17 7.80
C TYR A 47 -5.11 14.31 6.71
N PHE A 48 -3.83 14.54 6.43
CA PHE A 48 -3.08 13.75 5.47
C PHE A 48 -1.81 13.28 6.13
N THR A 49 -1.53 12.00 6.07
CA THR A 49 -0.22 11.54 6.55
C THR A 49 0.84 11.92 5.52
N GLU A 50 2.09 11.98 5.95
CA GLU A 50 3.18 12.05 4.99
C GLU A 50 3.15 10.77 4.18
N MET A 51 3.71 10.80 2.98
CA MET A 51 3.79 9.60 2.16
C MET A 51 4.72 8.60 2.83
N GLN A 52 4.23 7.41 3.04
CA GLN A 52 4.97 6.37 3.74
C GLN A 52 5.26 5.21 2.80
N VAL A 53 6.35 4.52 3.06
CA VAL A 53 6.73 3.35 2.28
C VAL A 53 6.33 2.12 3.07
N LEU A 54 5.51 1.28 2.45
CA LEU A 54 5.05 0.05 3.07
C LEU A 54 5.88 -1.11 2.50
N ASN A 55 6.91 -1.52 3.22
CA ASN A 55 7.81 -2.55 2.74
C ASN A 55 7.23 -3.95 2.75
N ASP A 56 6.28 -4.20 3.61
CA ASP A 56 5.69 -5.53 3.76
C ASP A 56 4.32 -5.63 3.12
N ALA A 57 3.94 -4.68 2.33
CA ALA A 57 2.62 -4.67 1.73
C ALA A 57 2.54 -5.64 0.56
N THR A 58 1.34 -6.12 0.30
CA THR A 58 1.09 -6.92 -0.89
C THR A 58 -0.10 -6.33 -1.64
N LEU A 59 -0.12 -6.52 -2.94
CA LEU A 59 -1.26 -6.13 -3.75
C LEU A 59 -2.00 -7.38 -4.17
N ASP A 60 -3.32 -7.31 -4.15
CA ASP A 60 -4.15 -8.40 -4.61
C ASP A 60 -4.13 -8.46 -6.13
N ARG A 61 -4.76 -9.47 -6.70
CA ARG A 61 -4.78 -9.65 -8.14
C ARG A 61 -5.23 -8.45 -8.91
N ASP A 62 -6.23 -7.75 -8.38
CA ASP A 62 -6.76 -6.57 -9.05
C ASP A 62 -6.02 -5.32 -8.62
N ARG A 63 -4.83 -5.47 -8.08
CA ARG A 63 -3.93 -4.40 -7.71
C ARG A 63 -4.41 -3.52 -6.56
N TYR A 64 -5.32 -4.03 -5.75
CA TYR A 64 -5.72 -3.33 -4.55
C TYR A 64 -4.80 -3.72 -3.40
N LEU A 65 -4.56 -2.78 -2.53
CA LEU A 65 -3.73 -3.02 -1.36
C LEU A 65 -4.41 -4.05 -0.46
N HIS A 66 -3.71 -5.15 -0.21
CA HIS A 66 -4.23 -6.22 0.62
C HIS A 66 -4.49 -5.69 2.02
N ARG A 67 -5.67 -5.97 2.55
CA ARG A 67 -6.11 -5.51 3.87
C ARG A 67 -6.07 -4.00 4.03
N ARG A 68 -6.48 -3.32 2.98
CA ARG A 68 -6.48 -1.85 2.96
C ARG A 68 -7.27 -1.25 4.12
N SER A 69 -8.40 -1.86 4.48
CA SER A 69 -9.18 -1.34 5.58
C SER A 69 -8.45 -1.43 6.92
N GLY A 70 -7.55 -2.40 7.08
CA GLY A 70 -6.74 -2.48 8.28
C GLY A 70 -5.82 -1.28 8.43
N TYR A 71 -5.28 -0.80 7.31
CA TYR A 71 -4.45 0.40 7.34
C TYR A 71 -5.29 1.64 7.68
N SER A 72 -6.46 1.77 7.08
CA SER A 72 -7.30 2.93 7.37
C SER A 72 -7.82 2.94 8.81
N PHE A 73 -8.06 1.75 9.37
CA PHE A 73 -8.45 1.65 10.77
C PHE A 73 -7.33 2.11 11.71
N GLN A 74 -6.08 1.89 11.33
CA GLN A 74 -4.96 2.38 12.13
C GLN A 74 -4.99 3.90 12.21
N LEU A 75 -5.25 4.56 11.10
CA LEU A 75 -5.34 6.01 11.08
C LEU A 75 -6.53 6.50 11.93
N ARG A 76 -7.66 5.81 11.80
CA ARG A 76 -8.83 6.16 12.59
C ARG A 76 -8.53 6.05 14.08
N ASP A 77 -7.88 4.96 14.49
CA ASP A 77 -7.57 4.75 15.89
C ASP A 77 -6.59 5.81 16.42
N TYR A 78 -5.64 6.19 15.58
CA TYR A 78 -4.71 7.25 15.94
C TYR A 78 -5.46 8.55 16.20
N LEU A 79 -6.37 8.92 15.30
CA LEU A 79 -7.14 10.16 15.44
C LEU A 79 -8.05 10.11 16.66
N LEU A 80 -8.67 8.95 16.92
CA LEU A 80 -9.49 8.80 18.11
C LEU A 80 -8.67 9.02 19.38
N GLY A 81 -7.44 8.52 19.39
CA GLY A 81 -6.54 8.73 20.51
C GLY A 81 -6.14 10.19 20.70
N GLN A 82 -6.25 10.98 19.63
CA GLN A 82 -5.95 12.40 19.68
C GLN A 82 -7.22 13.22 19.94
N GLY A 83 -8.32 12.58 20.26
CA GLY A 83 -9.58 13.28 20.51
C GLY A 83 -10.32 13.69 19.26
N LYS A 84 -9.94 13.15 18.10
CA LYS A 84 -10.59 13.50 16.84
C LYS A 84 -11.56 12.40 16.47
N GLU A 85 -12.85 12.68 16.61
CA GLU A 85 -13.88 11.70 16.33
C GLU A 85 -14.61 12.02 15.04
N ASN A 86 -15.30 11.04 14.52
CA ASN A 86 -16.16 11.19 13.34
C ASN A 86 -15.42 11.51 12.05
N PHE A 87 -14.21 10.99 11.93
CA PHE A 87 -13.47 11.10 10.68
C PHE A 87 -13.58 9.82 9.88
N THR A 88 -13.78 9.98 8.58
CA THR A 88 -13.74 8.86 7.64
C THR A 88 -12.32 8.77 7.12
N CYS A 89 -11.70 7.63 7.28
CA CYS A 89 -10.31 7.44 6.89
C CYS A 89 -10.19 6.52 5.70
N LEU A 90 -9.31 6.85 4.79
CA LEU A 90 -9.01 6.00 3.66
C LEU A 90 -7.51 6.06 3.39
N VAL A 91 -7.02 5.16 2.56
CA VAL A 91 -5.62 5.09 2.22
C VAL A 91 -5.48 5.16 0.71
N LEU A 92 -4.71 6.13 0.24
CA LEU A 92 -4.33 6.21 -1.15
C LEU A 92 -3.01 5.46 -1.28
N PHE A 93 -2.86 4.64 -2.28
CA PHE A 93 -1.66 3.83 -2.44
C PHE A 93 -1.31 3.62 -3.89
N ASN A 94 -0.04 3.38 -4.15
CA ASN A 94 0.41 3.00 -5.48
C ASN A 94 1.82 2.43 -5.36
N ALA A 95 2.14 1.49 -6.22
CA ALA A 95 3.48 0.96 -6.28
C ALA A 95 4.44 1.97 -6.93
N LYS A 96 3.89 2.97 -7.63
CA LYS A 96 4.69 3.99 -8.27
C LYS A 96 4.51 5.31 -7.55
N LYS A 97 5.58 5.80 -6.99
CA LYS A 97 5.55 7.03 -6.21
C LYS A 97 5.00 8.22 -6.99
N ALA A 98 5.45 8.38 -8.22
CA ALA A 98 5.02 9.51 -9.05
C ALA A 98 3.52 9.50 -9.31
N LYS A 99 2.93 8.33 -9.46
CA LYS A 99 1.50 8.25 -9.68
C LYS A 99 0.72 8.61 -8.43
N LEU A 100 1.22 8.19 -7.27
CA LEU A 100 0.57 8.54 -6.02
C LEU A 100 0.68 10.05 -5.77
N GLU A 101 1.81 10.64 -6.09
CA GLU A 101 1.98 12.09 -5.95
C GLU A 101 0.98 12.86 -6.78
N LYS A 102 0.75 12.43 -8.02
CA LYS A 102 -0.22 13.07 -8.88
C LYS A 102 -1.63 12.95 -8.33
N GLU A 103 -1.98 11.77 -7.85
CA GLU A 103 -3.30 11.53 -7.30
C GLU A 103 -3.50 12.36 -6.05
N LEU A 104 -2.48 12.44 -5.20
CA LEU A 104 -2.53 13.21 -3.98
C LEU A 104 -2.70 14.70 -4.28
N ASP A 105 -1.99 15.21 -5.29
CA ASP A 105 -2.12 16.60 -5.68
C ASP A 105 -3.55 16.94 -6.11
N LYS A 106 -4.19 16.03 -6.82
CA LYS A 106 -5.57 16.23 -7.25
C LYS A 106 -6.52 16.26 -6.07
N VAL A 107 -6.31 15.38 -5.11
CA VAL A 107 -7.15 15.32 -3.92
C VAL A 107 -6.99 16.59 -3.09
N LYS A 108 -5.75 17.02 -2.91
CA LYS A 108 -5.46 18.24 -2.14
C LYS A 108 -6.05 19.48 -2.82
N ALA A 109 -5.95 19.55 -4.14
CA ALA A 109 -6.51 20.65 -4.89
C ALA A 109 -8.03 20.73 -4.73
N ARG A 110 -8.68 19.58 -4.72
CA ARG A 110 -10.12 19.53 -4.53
C ARG A 110 -10.52 20.06 -3.16
N PHE A 111 -9.79 19.64 -2.12
CA PHE A 111 -10.07 20.11 -0.78
C PHE A 111 -9.82 21.61 -0.65
N ALA A 112 -8.77 22.11 -1.26
CA ALA A 112 -8.48 23.54 -1.23
C ALA A 112 -9.60 24.33 -1.90
N LYS A 113 -10.16 23.79 -2.97
CA LYS A 113 -11.26 24.45 -3.67
C LYS A 113 -12.51 24.50 -2.79
N ASP A 114 -12.69 23.52 -1.92
CA ASP A 114 -13.84 23.48 -1.02
C ASP A 114 -13.53 24.16 0.31
N ASN A 115 -12.45 24.90 0.38
CA ASN A 115 -12.05 25.63 1.59
C ASN A 115 -11.80 24.72 2.81
N ILE A 116 -11.28 23.53 2.55
CA ILE A 116 -10.94 22.63 3.62
C ILE A 116 -9.46 22.79 3.94
N SER A 117 -9.16 23.00 5.22
CA SER A 117 -7.79 23.16 5.68
C SER A 117 -7.11 21.79 5.73
N LEU A 118 -5.89 21.72 5.25
CA LEU A 118 -5.15 20.47 5.22
C LEU A 118 -4.14 20.46 6.36
N ILE A 119 -4.17 19.41 7.16
CA ILE A 119 -3.23 19.25 8.25
C ILE A 119 -2.43 17.98 8.00
N GLU A 120 -1.11 18.11 8.02
CA GLU A 120 -0.25 16.97 7.78
C GLU A 120 0.07 16.24 9.08
N ILE A 121 0.05 14.92 9.03
CA ILE A 121 0.45 14.09 10.15
C ILE A 121 1.83 13.54 9.82
N LYS A 122 2.81 13.84 10.63
CA LYS A 122 4.19 13.42 10.38
C LYS A 122 4.34 11.92 10.61
N GLU A 123 5.23 11.32 9.86
CA GLU A 123 5.52 9.90 10.01
C GLU A 123 6.05 9.59 11.41
N ALA A 124 6.72 10.51 12.02
CA ALA A 124 7.21 10.33 13.39
C ALA A 124 6.06 10.19 14.39
N ASP A 125 4.90 10.77 14.08
CA ASP A 125 3.74 10.71 14.97
C ASP A 125 2.82 9.55 14.67
N PHE A 126 2.74 9.15 13.43
CA PHE A 126 1.87 8.04 13.03
C PHE A 126 2.48 7.32 11.83
N LYS A 127 2.69 6.04 11.97
CA LYS A 127 3.24 5.21 10.91
C LYS A 127 2.37 3.99 10.72
N PHE A 128 2.04 3.68 9.47
CA PHE A 128 1.29 2.47 9.16
C PHE A 128 2.12 1.23 9.44
N THR A 129 1.48 0.19 9.93
CA THR A 129 2.10 -1.11 10.06
C THR A 129 1.25 -2.13 9.34
N LYS A 130 1.84 -3.25 8.97
CA LYS A 130 1.10 -4.27 8.26
C LYS A 130 0.00 -4.83 9.16
N PRO A 131 -1.25 -4.84 8.70
CA PRO A 131 -2.34 -5.39 9.51
C PRO A 131 -2.17 -6.88 9.71
N GLU A 132 -2.57 -7.36 10.87
CA GLU A 132 -2.47 -8.78 11.14
C GLU A 132 -3.49 -9.56 10.34
N GLU A 133 -3.11 -10.78 10.00
CA GLU A 133 -4.02 -11.67 9.31
C GLU A 133 -4.92 -12.32 10.36
N LEU A 134 -6.17 -12.46 10.03
CA LEU A 134 -7.12 -13.08 10.95
C LEU A 134 -7.33 -14.55 10.62
#